data_0a32ea2c920b51cd01e9bcc03f4eadb6
#
_entry.id   0a32ea2c920b51cd01e9bcc03f4eadb6
#
_cell.length_a   1.000
_cell.length_b   1.000
_cell.length_c   1.000
_cell.angle_alpha   90.00
_cell.angle_beta   90.00
_cell.angle_gamma   90.00
#
_symmetry.space_group_name_H-M   'P 1'
#
loop_
_entity.id
_entity.type
_entity.pdbx_description
1 polymer ?
#
loop_
_entity_poly.entity_id
_entity_poly.type
_entity_poly.pdbx_seq_one_letter_code
_entity_poly.pdbx_strand_id
1 'polypeptide(L)'
;MKAIFSESEPENEIIAEQIDVLGLQSFPARWLTLWETSETKTLQSSIPQRPKDERGTWPTLEHAFEEFVQHYRRERDYHGVFDAEEADVIIALIRGMLRFCPDERLTTQEVLESEWMVKWALPELEQQ
;
A
#
# COMPACT_ATOMS: atom_id res chain seq x y z
N MET A 1 -1.32 14.75 -8.58
CA MET A 1 -1.26 13.34 -8.14
C MET A 1 -0.30 13.29 -6.95
N LYS A 2 -0.74 12.82 -5.80
CA LYS A 2 0.15 12.71 -4.64
C LYS A 2 0.88 11.35 -4.73
N ALA A 3 2.20 11.34 -4.61
CA ALA A 3 2.94 10.08 -4.56
C ALA A 3 2.51 9.28 -3.32
N ILE A 4 2.51 7.96 -3.41
CA ILE A 4 2.16 7.08 -2.29
C ILE A 4 3.23 7.18 -1.18
N PHE A 5 4.46 7.55 -1.54
CA PHE A 5 5.56 7.76 -0.60
C PHE A 5 6.27 9.07 -0.91
N SER A 6 6.82 9.70 0.12
CA SER A 6 7.58 10.92 -0.02
C SER A 6 8.97 10.64 -0.60
N GLU A 7 9.40 11.40 -1.61
CA GLU A 7 10.73 11.27 -2.22
C GLU A 7 11.82 12.06 -1.48
N SER A 8 11.42 12.94 -0.56
CA SER A 8 12.32 13.90 0.10
C SER A 8 12.53 13.64 1.59
N GLU A 9 11.83 12.66 2.16
CA GLU A 9 11.93 12.34 3.56
C GLU A 9 13.08 11.35 3.84
N PRO A 10 13.66 11.35 5.05
CA PRO A 10 14.63 10.35 5.46
C PRO A 10 14.10 8.92 5.36
N GLU A 11 14.98 7.94 5.11
CA GLU A 11 14.61 6.52 4.91
C GLU A 11 13.70 5.95 6.01
N ASN A 12 13.92 6.32 7.25
CA ASN A 12 13.10 5.89 8.38
C ASN A 12 11.67 6.45 8.35
N GLU A 13 11.48 7.67 7.84
CA GLU A 13 10.15 8.24 7.64
C GLU A 13 9.42 7.55 6.49
N ILE A 14 10.11 7.23 5.40
CA ILE A 14 9.56 6.47 4.28
C ILE A 14 9.08 5.10 4.74
N ILE A 15 9.85 4.41 5.60
CA ILE A 15 9.43 3.12 6.16
C ILE A 15 8.23 3.28 7.08
N ALA A 16 8.19 4.35 7.89
CA ALA A 16 7.03 4.64 8.72
C ALA A 16 5.77 4.90 7.88
N GLU A 17 5.88 5.60 6.77
CA GLU A 17 4.78 5.78 5.81
C GLU A 17 4.32 4.45 5.21
N GLN A 18 5.24 3.57 4.83
CA GLN A 18 4.91 2.23 4.34
C GLN A 18 4.17 1.39 5.41
N ILE A 19 4.59 1.49 6.66
CA ILE A 19 3.91 0.82 7.78
C ILE A 19 2.52 1.39 8.01
N ASP A 20 2.33 2.70 7.89
CA ASP A 20 1.01 3.32 8.00
C ASP A 20 0.04 2.79 6.94
N VAL A 21 0.51 2.66 5.70
CA VAL A 21 -0.32 2.18 4.57
C VAL A 21 -0.60 0.69 4.66
N LEU A 22 0.41 -0.13 4.92
CA LEU A 22 0.34 -1.59 4.83
C LEU A 22 0.02 -2.28 6.16
N GLY A 23 0.22 -1.58 7.27
CA GLY A 23 0.06 -2.10 8.63
C GLY A 23 1.34 -2.73 9.19
N LEU A 24 1.61 -2.49 10.46
CA LEU A 24 2.78 -3.02 11.18
C LEU A 24 2.81 -4.56 11.20
N GLN A 25 1.64 -5.20 11.23
CA GLN A 25 1.52 -6.67 11.19
C GLN A 25 2.09 -7.28 9.90
N SER A 26 2.20 -6.52 8.84
CA SER A 26 2.79 -6.94 7.56
C SER A 26 4.31 -6.73 7.52
N PHE A 27 4.88 -6.02 8.50
CA PHE A 27 6.31 -5.74 8.56
C PHE A 27 7.07 -6.98 9.08
N PRO A 28 8.13 -7.44 8.40
CA PRO A 28 8.85 -8.65 8.78
C PRO A 28 9.48 -8.52 10.18
N ALA A 29 9.14 -9.45 11.09
CA ALA A 29 9.65 -9.45 12.45
C ALA A 29 11.19 -9.45 12.52
N ARG A 30 11.86 -10.16 11.58
CA ARG A 30 13.33 -10.17 11.48
C ARG A 30 13.91 -8.80 11.17
N TRP A 31 13.21 -7.96 10.42
CA TRP A 31 13.66 -6.60 10.11
C TRP A 31 13.45 -5.68 11.31
N LEU A 32 12.36 -5.85 12.03
CA LEU A 32 12.12 -5.13 13.28
C LEU A 32 13.23 -5.42 14.29
N THR A 33 13.58 -6.70 14.49
CA THR A 33 14.67 -7.09 15.40
C THR A 33 16.03 -6.52 14.96
N LEU A 34 16.35 -6.58 13.66
CA LEU A 34 17.58 -5.98 13.13
C LEU A 34 17.63 -4.47 13.34
N TRP A 35 16.50 -3.82 13.25
CA TRP A 35 16.41 -2.39 13.47
C TRP A 35 16.58 -2.00 14.93
N GLU A 36 15.99 -2.77 15.85
CA GLU A 36 16.12 -2.59 17.28
C GLU A 36 17.53 -2.89 17.80
N THR A 37 18.23 -3.85 17.17
CA THR A 37 19.59 -4.28 17.56
C THR A 37 20.70 -3.52 16.85
N SER A 38 20.38 -2.68 15.87
CA SER A 38 21.37 -1.87 15.16
C SER A 38 22.04 -0.89 16.12
N GLU A 39 23.31 -1.15 16.46
CA GLU A 39 24.13 -0.31 17.34
C GLU A 39 24.48 1.07 16.76
N THR A 40 23.98 1.40 15.59
CA THR A 40 24.08 2.75 15.06
C THR A 40 23.16 3.65 15.87
N LYS A 41 23.71 4.13 16.97
CA LYS A 41 23.12 5.12 17.90
C LYS A 41 22.65 6.42 17.24
N THR A 42 22.85 6.56 15.95
CA THR A 42 22.34 7.65 15.12
C THR A 42 20.95 7.35 14.52
N LEU A 43 20.54 6.10 14.51
CA LEU A 43 19.17 5.67 14.19
C LEU A 43 18.49 5.23 15.48
N GLN A 44 18.52 6.12 16.46
CA GLN A 44 17.80 5.94 17.70
C GLN A 44 16.33 6.02 17.42
N SER A 45 15.72 4.96 16.99
CA SER A 45 14.35 4.79 17.41
C SER A 45 13.69 3.59 16.79
N SER A 46 12.94 2.95 17.63
CA SER A 46 11.79 2.15 17.24
C SER A 46 11.03 2.85 16.11
N ILE A 47 10.72 2.15 15.08
CA ILE A 47 9.78 2.60 14.05
C ILE A 47 8.38 2.72 14.67
N PRO A 48 7.70 3.81 14.41
CA PRO A 48 8.09 5.04 13.73
C PRO A 48 8.89 5.98 14.66
N GLN A 49 9.85 6.73 14.11
CA GLN A 49 10.73 7.61 14.89
C GLN A 49 10.00 8.75 15.59
N ARG A 50 8.94 9.24 15.04
CA ARG A 50 8.09 10.28 15.63
C ARG A 50 6.71 9.72 15.92
N PRO A 51 6.07 10.16 17.03
CA PRO A 51 4.67 9.87 17.27
C PRO A 51 3.83 10.22 16.04
N LYS A 52 2.78 9.45 15.80
CA LYS A 52 1.87 9.69 14.68
C LYS A 52 1.34 11.12 14.62
N ASP A 53 1.10 11.71 15.78
CA ASP A 53 0.58 13.08 15.92
C ASP A 53 1.60 14.16 15.48
N GLU A 54 2.89 13.84 15.50
CA GLU A 54 3.97 14.79 15.18
C GLU A 54 4.46 14.69 13.73
N ARG A 55 4.22 13.55 13.05
CA ARG A 55 4.73 13.30 11.70
C ARG A 55 3.60 13.19 10.70
N GLY A 56 2.57 13.66 10.65
CA GLY A 56 1.52 13.42 9.63
C GLY A 56 1.47 11.93 9.22
N THR A 57 0.42 11.24 9.53
CA THR A 57 0.23 9.82 9.23
C THR A 57 -0.31 9.64 7.82
N TRP A 58 0.19 8.68 7.10
CA TRP A 58 -0.42 8.26 5.85
C TRP A 58 -1.68 7.44 6.11
N PRO A 59 -2.72 7.57 5.28
CA PRO A 59 -3.92 6.76 5.41
C PRO A 59 -3.59 5.28 5.15
N THR A 60 -4.38 4.38 5.74
CA THR A 60 -4.31 2.96 5.38
C THR A 60 -4.66 2.76 3.91
N LEU A 61 -4.28 1.62 3.35
CA LEU A 61 -4.56 1.31 1.94
C LEU A 61 -6.05 1.39 1.62
N GLU A 62 -6.90 0.89 2.50
CA GLU A 62 -8.36 0.94 2.35
C GLU A 62 -8.88 2.37 2.34
N HIS A 63 -8.40 3.18 3.27
CA HIS A 63 -8.80 4.60 3.36
C HIS A 63 -8.31 5.39 2.15
N ALA A 64 -7.06 5.15 1.72
CA ALA A 64 -6.50 5.76 0.52
C ALA A 64 -7.28 5.35 -0.75
N PHE A 65 -7.70 4.09 -0.85
CA PHE A 65 -8.52 3.62 -1.97
C PHE A 65 -9.88 4.31 -1.99
N GLU A 66 -10.55 4.41 -0.83
CA GLU A 66 -11.83 5.11 -0.73
C GLU A 66 -11.70 6.59 -1.10
N GLU A 67 -10.70 7.29 -0.54
CA GLU A 67 -10.53 8.73 -0.72
C GLU A 67 -10.03 9.10 -2.12
N PHE A 68 -9.05 8.36 -2.66
CA PHE A 68 -8.37 8.74 -3.90
C PHE A 68 -8.86 7.99 -5.14
N VAL A 69 -9.58 6.89 -4.98
CA VAL A 69 -10.14 6.12 -6.10
C VAL A 69 -11.66 6.22 -6.13
N GLN A 70 -12.35 5.70 -5.12
CA GLN A 70 -13.80 5.64 -5.10
C GLN A 70 -14.45 7.03 -5.10
N HIS A 71 -13.92 7.96 -4.31
CA HIS A 71 -14.41 9.34 -4.27
C HIS A 71 -14.28 10.02 -5.63
N TYR A 72 -13.13 9.92 -6.29
CA TYR A 72 -12.96 10.49 -7.63
C TYR A 72 -13.85 9.83 -8.69
N ARG A 73 -14.11 8.54 -8.58
CA ARG A 73 -15.04 7.84 -9.48
C ARG A 73 -16.47 8.32 -9.30
N ARG A 74 -16.90 8.61 -8.09
CA ARG A 74 -18.22 9.21 -7.81
C ARG A 74 -18.37 10.59 -8.43
N GLU A 75 -17.33 11.43 -8.33
CA GLU A 75 -17.40 12.82 -8.83
C GLU A 75 -17.37 12.91 -10.35
N ARG A 76 -16.69 12.00 -11.02
CA ARG A 76 -16.48 12.09 -12.47
C ARG A 76 -17.50 11.34 -13.31
N ASP A 77 -18.36 10.57 -12.72
CA ASP A 77 -19.51 9.88 -13.33
C ASP A 77 -19.23 9.03 -14.60
N TYR A 78 -17.94 8.72 -14.89
CA TYR A 78 -17.58 8.06 -16.14
C TYR A 78 -17.74 6.53 -16.09
N HIS A 79 -17.59 5.90 -14.94
CA HIS A 79 -17.62 4.43 -14.83
C HIS A 79 -18.28 3.90 -13.56
N GLY A 80 -18.88 4.76 -12.75
CA GLY A 80 -19.39 4.38 -11.44
C GLY A 80 -18.30 4.03 -10.43
N VAL A 81 -18.68 3.69 -9.23
CA VAL A 81 -17.76 3.19 -8.19
C VAL A 81 -17.58 1.69 -8.36
N PHE A 82 -16.44 1.17 -7.95
CA PHE A 82 -16.26 -0.26 -7.76
C PHE A 82 -17.23 -0.75 -6.68
N ASP A 83 -17.91 -1.86 -6.91
CA ASP A 83 -18.70 -2.48 -5.86
C ASP A 83 -17.79 -3.05 -4.74
N ALA A 84 -18.40 -3.48 -3.64
CA ALA A 84 -17.62 -3.93 -2.48
C ALA A 84 -16.76 -5.15 -2.78
N GLU A 85 -17.27 -6.10 -3.57
CA GLU A 85 -16.54 -7.32 -3.95
C GLU A 85 -15.33 -6.97 -4.81
N GLU A 86 -15.52 -6.16 -5.85
CA GLU A 86 -14.44 -5.72 -6.73
C GLU A 86 -13.39 -4.89 -5.98
N ALA A 87 -13.82 -3.96 -5.12
CA ALA A 87 -12.94 -3.13 -4.30
C ALA A 87 -12.05 -3.98 -3.39
N ASP A 88 -12.61 -4.98 -2.71
CA ASP A 88 -11.86 -5.88 -1.84
C ASP A 88 -10.81 -6.69 -2.61
N VAL A 89 -11.15 -7.16 -3.81
CA VAL A 89 -10.23 -7.91 -4.67
C VAL A 89 -9.11 -7.01 -5.20
N ILE A 90 -9.41 -5.75 -5.57
CA ILE A 90 -8.39 -4.76 -5.97
C ILE A 90 -7.43 -4.48 -4.80
N ILE A 91 -7.94 -4.23 -3.61
CA ILE A 91 -7.13 -3.96 -2.42
C ILE A 91 -6.23 -5.17 -2.09
N ALA A 92 -6.77 -6.39 -2.16
CA ALA A 92 -5.99 -7.61 -1.95
C ALA A 92 -4.86 -7.76 -2.99
N LEU A 93 -5.13 -7.47 -4.26
CA LEU A 93 -4.13 -7.48 -5.33
C LEU A 93 -3.02 -6.45 -5.06
N ILE A 94 -3.37 -5.20 -4.72
CA ILE A 94 -2.41 -4.15 -4.39
C ILE A 94 -1.56 -4.57 -3.18
N ARG A 95 -2.14 -5.12 -2.13
CA ARG A 95 -1.40 -5.65 -0.97
C ARG A 95 -0.41 -6.73 -1.36
N GLY A 96 -0.77 -7.61 -2.28
CA GLY A 96 0.11 -8.65 -2.81
C GLY A 96 1.31 -8.08 -3.56
N MET A 97 1.11 -7.00 -4.32
CA MET A 97 2.18 -6.30 -5.04
C MET A 97 3.09 -5.46 -4.13
N LEU A 98 2.57 -4.98 -3.01
CA LEU A 98 3.28 -4.07 -2.10
C LEU A 98 3.87 -4.76 -0.85
N ARG A 99 4.10 -6.08 -0.89
CA ARG A 99 4.74 -6.79 0.22
C ARG A 99 6.09 -6.18 0.56
N PHE A 100 6.45 -6.09 1.85
CA PHE A 100 7.75 -5.61 2.29
C PHE A 100 8.88 -6.47 1.73
N CYS A 101 8.78 -7.79 1.88
CA CYS A 101 9.75 -8.72 1.30
C CYS A 101 9.57 -8.81 -0.22
N PRO A 102 10.59 -8.50 -1.03
CA PRO A 102 10.50 -8.59 -2.49
C PRO A 102 10.09 -9.98 -3.00
N ASP A 103 10.61 -11.03 -2.36
CA ASP A 103 10.33 -12.42 -2.75
C ASP A 103 8.88 -12.87 -2.47
N GLU A 104 8.15 -12.09 -1.68
CA GLU A 104 6.74 -12.33 -1.36
C GLU A 104 5.79 -11.51 -2.23
N ARG A 105 6.34 -10.61 -3.07
CA ARG A 105 5.53 -9.79 -3.98
C ARG A 105 5.03 -10.63 -5.13
N LEU A 106 3.80 -10.33 -5.55
CA LEU A 106 3.25 -10.94 -6.76
C LEU A 106 4.13 -10.62 -7.97
N THR A 107 4.42 -11.64 -8.75
CA THR A 107 5.06 -11.51 -10.05
C THR A 107 4.07 -10.94 -11.07
N THR A 108 4.57 -10.45 -12.19
CA THR A 108 3.71 -9.97 -13.29
C THR A 108 2.74 -11.06 -13.77
N GLN A 109 3.19 -12.31 -13.81
CA GLN A 109 2.36 -13.44 -14.20
C GLN A 109 1.21 -13.65 -13.21
N GLU A 110 1.50 -13.66 -11.91
CA GLU A 110 0.47 -13.79 -10.86
C GLU A 110 -0.52 -12.63 -10.85
N VAL A 111 -0.06 -11.41 -11.17
CA VAL A 111 -0.96 -10.25 -11.34
C VAL A 111 -1.91 -10.46 -12.51
N LEU A 112 -1.41 -10.91 -13.67
CA LEU A 112 -2.23 -11.18 -14.85
C LEU A 112 -3.24 -12.32 -14.64
N GLU A 113 -2.91 -13.28 -13.80
CA GLU A 113 -3.76 -14.41 -13.43
C GLU A 113 -4.65 -14.12 -12.21
N SER A 114 -4.55 -12.92 -11.62
CA SER A 114 -5.33 -12.55 -10.45
C SER A 114 -6.83 -12.50 -10.73
N GLU A 115 -7.63 -12.69 -9.70
CA GLU A 115 -9.08 -12.67 -9.78
C GLU A 115 -9.60 -11.38 -10.43
N TRP A 116 -9.03 -10.21 -10.04
CA TRP A 116 -9.44 -8.94 -10.60
C TRP A 116 -9.18 -8.85 -12.11
N MET A 117 -7.99 -9.27 -12.54
CA MET A 117 -7.66 -9.25 -13.97
C MET A 117 -8.58 -10.15 -14.77
N VAL A 118 -8.83 -11.36 -14.30
CA VAL A 118 -9.62 -12.37 -15.04
C VAL A 118 -11.12 -12.06 -15.01
N LYS A 119 -11.64 -11.58 -13.89
CA LYS A 119 -13.09 -11.40 -13.70
C LYS A 119 -13.61 -10.04 -14.21
N TRP A 120 -12.78 -8.98 -14.08
CA TRP A 120 -13.20 -7.62 -14.41
C TRP A 120 -12.37 -6.97 -15.52
N ALA A 121 -11.05 -6.89 -15.38
CA ALA A 121 -10.23 -6.07 -16.27
C ALA A 121 -10.14 -6.62 -17.70
N LEU A 122 -9.87 -7.90 -17.88
CA LEU A 122 -9.75 -8.53 -19.21
C LEU A 122 -11.10 -8.57 -19.97
N PRO A 123 -12.24 -8.92 -19.35
CA PRO A 123 -13.53 -8.85 -20.01
C PRO A 123 -13.92 -7.45 -20.49
N GLU A 124 -13.58 -6.39 -19.72
CA GLU A 124 -13.83 -5.02 -20.19
C GLU A 124 -12.96 -4.65 -21.40
N LEU A 125 -11.72 -5.09 -21.43
CA LEU A 125 -10.81 -4.83 -22.55
C LEU A 125 -11.29 -5.51 -23.85
N GLU A 126 -11.89 -6.70 -23.76
CA GLU A 126 -12.40 -7.45 -24.90
C GLU A 126 -13.70 -6.87 -25.49
N GLN A 127 -14.41 -6.02 -24.74
CA GLN A 127 -15.67 -5.37 -25.18
C GLN A 127 -15.45 -4.04 -25.90
N GLN A 128 -14.22 -3.53 -25.96
CA GLN A 128 -13.85 -2.30 -26.67
C GLN A 128 -13.43 -2.60 -28.11
#